data_350f0341b44ab3f111442add94b7690e
#
_entry.id   350f0341b44ab3f111442add94b7690e
#
_cell.length_a   1.000
_cell.length_b   1.000
_cell.length_c   1.000
_cell.angle_alpha   90.00
_cell.angle_beta   90.00
_cell.angle_gamma   90.00
#
_symmetry.space_group_name_H-M   'P 1'
#
loop_
_entity.id
_entity.type
_entity.pdbx_description
1 polymer ?
#
loop_
_entity_poly.entity_id
_entity_poly.type
_entity_poly.pdbx_seq_one_letter_code
_entity_poly.pdbx_strand_id
1 'polypeptide(L)'
;MLLSLAQWLQTLSPEFGFFRVFQYLTFRAVMAAVTALLIGVGAGPYVIRKLRELKIGQPIRGYGVETHLAKNGTPTMGGVLILLSIAISTLLWFDLSNRFVWIVMVVTFGFGAIGWVDDWRKVVRKDPEGMRSREKYFWQSLIGIVASVYLVFSISENSNQRVFELFMSWVQSGFDMSLPPKAGLQVPFFKEITYPLGMLGFVILSYLVIVGSSNAVNLTDGLDGLAIMPVILVGSALGVFAYVTGNTVFAKYLLLPNIVGAGELLIFCSAMAGAGLAFLWFNAHPAQVFMGDVGALALGGALGTIAVIVRQEIVLAMMGGIFVVEALSVILQVSWFKYTKRKYGQGRRLLKMAPLHHHFEKSGWKETQVVVRFWIVTMLLCLIGLSTLKLR
;
A
#
# COMPACT_ATOMS: atom_id res chain seq x y z
N MET A 1 21.64 -4.54 -2.35
CA MET A 1 22.91 -4.26 -3.04
C MET A 1 24.00 -3.79 -2.08
N LEU A 2 23.82 -2.67 -1.36
CA LEU A 2 24.84 -2.15 -0.43
C LEU A 2 25.19 -3.13 0.69
N LEU A 3 24.24 -3.93 1.18
CA LEU A 3 24.50 -4.98 2.16
C LEU A 3 25.51 -6.01 1.63
N SER A 4 25.29 -6.54 0.43
CA SER A 4 26.19 -7.52 -0.18
C SER A 4 27.56 -6.93 -0.47
N LEU A 5 27.63 -5.67 -0.93
CA LEU A 5 28.87 -4.94 -1.12
C LEU A 5 29.61 -4.76 0.20
N ALA A 6 28.91 -4.35 1.26
CA ALA A 6 29.52 -4.16 2.59
C ALA A 6 30.05 -5.47 3.16
N GLN A 7 29.32 -6.58 3.00
CA GLN A 7 29.77 -7.92 3.39
C GLN A 7 31.02 -8.33 2.60
N TRP A 8 31.05 -8.11 1.29
CA TRP A 8 32.20 -8.41 0.45
C TRP A 8 33.42 -7.59 0.86
N LEU A 9 33.27 -6.27 1.08
CA LEU A 9 34.38 -5.42 1.54
C LEU A 9 34.98 -5.90 2.87
N GLN A 10 34.15 -6.35 3.81
CA GLN A 10 34.61 -6.91 5.09
C GLN A 10 35.48 -8.17 4.93
N THR A 11 35.33 -8.91 3.82
CA THR A 11 36.19 -10.07 3.54
C THR A 11 37.57 -9.67 3.02
N LEU A 12 37.75 -8.45 2.52
CA LEU A 12 39.00 -7.99 1.93
C LEU A 12 40.02 -7.51 2.98
N SER A 13 39.58 -6.79 4.01
CA SER A 13 40.47 -6.28 5.07
C SER A 13 39.71 -6.04 6.38
N PRO A 14 40.38 -6.28 7.55
CA PRO A 14 39.87 -5.91 8.86
C PRO A 14 39.56 -4.42 9.02
N GLU A 15 40.22 -3.56 8.28
CA GLU A 15 40.04 -2.10 8.29
C GLU A 15 38.61 -1.70 7.85
N PHE A 16 37.95 -2.53 7.03
CA PHE A 16 36.58 -2.33 6.61
C PHE A 16 35.52 -2.78 7.64
N GLY A 17 35.94 -3.03 8.89
CA GLY A 17 35.05 -3.45 9.99
C GLY A 17 33.91 -2.45 10.27
N PHE A 18 34.06 -1.15 9.96
CA PHE A 18 33.00 -0.15 10.12
C PHE A 18 31.77 -0.41 9.22
N PHE A 19 31.92 -1.15 8.12
CA PHE A 19 30.79 -1.55 7.28
C PHE A 19 29.84 -2.56 7.96
N ARG A 20 30.15 -3.06 9.16
CA ARG A 20 29.21 -3.88 9.96
C ARG A 20 27.89 -3.15 10.26
N VAL A 21 27.89 -1.82 10.25
CA VAL A 21 26.67 -1.01 10.43
C VAL A 21 25.58 -1.36 9.40
N PHE A 22 25.96 -1.79 8.18
CA PHE A 22 25.01 -2.21 7.14
C PHE A 22 24.28 -3.52 7.46
N GLN A 23 24.74 -4.29 8.45
CA GLN A 23 24.05 -5.50 8.89
C GLN A 23 22.85 -5.17 9.80
N TYR A 24 22.83 -3.97 10.42
CA TYR A 24 21.70 -3.56 11.26
C TYR A 24 20.51 -3.14 10.43
N LEU A 25 19.40 -3.85 10.61
CA LEU A 25 18.15 -3.61 9.90
C LEU A 25 17.63 -2.17 10.10
N THR A 26 17.70 -1.68 11.34
CA THR A 26 17.27 -0.31 11.70
C THR A 26 18.09 0.77 10.99
N PHE A 27 19.41 0.59 10.89
CA PHE A 27 20.27 1.50 10.13
C PHE A 27 19.86 1.54 8.66
N ARG A 28 19.68 0.37 8.02
CA ARG A 28 19.27 0.28 6.61
C ARG A 28 17.87 0.88 6.39
N ALA A 29 16.97 0.72 7.34
CA ALA A 29 15.63 1.29 7.27
C ALA A 29 15.66 2.83 7.29
N VAL A 30 16.42 3.43 8.22
CA VAL A 30 16.58 4.89 8.27
C VAL A 30 17.23 5.41 6.99
N MET A 31 18.28 4.77 6.53
CA MET A 31 18.97 5.16 5.29
C MET A 31 18.08 4.98 4.06
N ALA A 32 17.21 3.97 4.04
CA ALA A 32 16.24 3.80 2.97
C ALA A 32 15.22 4.95 2.94
N ALA A 33 14.71 5.38 4.10
CA ALA A 33 13.81 6.54 4.17
C ALA A 33 14.49 7.82 3.67
N VAL A 34 15.71 8.09 4.16
CA VAL A 34 16.48 9.27 3.75
C VAL A 34 16.81 9.24 2.25
N THR A 35 17.26 8.09 1.73
CA THR A 35 17.55 7.92 0.30
C THR A 35 16.31 8.17 -0.56
N ALA A 36 15.15 7.58 -0.20
CA ALA A 36 13.91 7.79 -0.93
C ALA A 36 13.44 9.24 -0.89
N LEU A 37 13.57 9.90 0.29
CA LEU A 37 13.24 11.31 0.45
C LEU A 37 14.12 12.21 -0.44
N LEU A 38 15.43 12.00 -0.42
CA LEU A 38 16.38 12.80 -1.22
C LEU A 38 16.17 12.61 -2.73
N ILE A 39 15.92 11.37 -3.17
CA ILE A 39 15.61 11.08 -4.57
C ILE A 39 14.30 11.79 -4.95
N GLY A 40 13.26 11.67 -4.15
CA GLY A 40 11.95 12.26 -4.45
C GLY A 40 11.99 13.79 -4.49
N VAL A 41 12.63 14.44 -3.52
CA VAL A 41 12.78 15.90 -3.49
C VAL A 41 13.67 16.39 -4.64
N GLY A 42 14.81 15.72 -4.91
CA GLY A 42 15.75 16.11 -5.96
C GLY A 42 15.19 15.89 -7.37
N ALA A 43 14.52 14.76 -7.62
CA ALA A 43 13.94 14.46 -8.94
C ALA A 43 12.58 15.14 -9.17
N GLY A 44 11.88 15.53 -8.09
CA GLY A 44 10.52 16.07 -8.14
C GLY A 44 10.33 17.22 -9.14
N PRO A 45 11.14 18.32 -9.08
CA PRO A 45 10.99 19.45 -10.01
C PRO A 45 11.15 19.04 -11.47
N TYR A 46 12.06 18.11 -11.77
CA TYR A 46 12.27 17.59 -13.12
C TYR A 46 11.05 16.77 -13.59
N VAL A 47 10.57 15.84 -12.77
CA VAL A 47 9.42 15.00 -13.10
C VAL A 47 8.16 15.86 -13.30
N ILE A 48 7.88 16.80 -12.40
CA ILE A 48 6.71 17.70 -12.49
C ILE A 48 6.77 18.53 -13.78
N ARG A 49 7.95 19.06 -14.13
CA ARG A 49 8.14 19.79 -15.38
C ARG A 49 7.85 18.92 -16.59
N LYS A 50 8.37 17.68 -16.62
CA LYS A 50 8.12 16.75 -17.73
C LYS A 50 6.64 16.38 -17.87
N LEU A 51 5.94 16.13 -16.74
CA LEU A 51 4.51 15.87 -16.75
C LEU A 51 3.70 17.07 -17.30
N ARG A 52 4.11 18.30 -16.98
CA ARG A 52 3.51 19.53 -17.54
C ARG A 52 3.77 19.68 -19.05
N GLU A 53 5.00 19.44 -19.50
CA GLU A 53 5.37 19.51 -20.92
C GLU A 53 4.55 18.51 -21.76
N LEU A 54 4.31 17.31 -21.22
CA LEU A 54 3.48 16.29 -21.84
C LEU A 54 1.97 16.59 -21.77
N LYS A 55 1.58 17.76 -21.19
CA LYS A 55 0.18 18.17 -20.98
C LYS A 55 -0.65 17.11 -20.24
N ILE A 56 -0.02 16.41 -19.30
CA ILE A 56 -0.61 15.36 -18.47
C ILE A 56 -1.43 16.03 -17.34
N GLY A 57 -2.48 16.77 -17.69
CA GLY A 57 -3.44 17.36 -16.75
C GLY A 57 -4.75 16.57 -16.70
N GLN A 58 -5.34 16.43 -15.52
CA GLN A 58 -6.66 15.79 -15.42
C GLN A 58 -7.73 16.69 -16.03
N PRO A 59 -8.58 16.19 -16.94
CA PRO A 59 -9.80 16.86 -17.30
C PRO A 59 -10.74 16.89 -16.09
N ILE A 60 -11.08 18.07 -15.61
CA ILE A 60 -12.01 18.24 -14.49
C ILE A 60 -13.40 17.82 -14.95
N ARG A 61 -13.98 16.84 -14.26
CA ARG A 61 -15.38 16.44 -14.49
C ARG A 61 -16.30 17.56 -14.01
N GLY A 62 -17.21 18.05 -14.85
CA GLY A 62 -18.11 19.17 -14.57
C GLY A 62 -19.13 18.97 -13.43
N TYR A 63 -19.01 17.92 -12.64
CA TYR A 63 -19.89 17.58 -11.51
C TYR A 63 -19.23 17.79 -10.14
N GLY A 64 -18.00 18.35 -10.07
CA GLY A 64 -17.22 18.57 -8.86
C GLY A 64 -17.68 19.76 -8.01
N VAL A 65 -16.98 20.01 -6.92
CA VAL A 65 -17.06 21.24 -6.12
C VAL A 65 -16.37 22.36 -6.92
N GLU A 66 -16.94 23.57 -6.92
CA GLU A 66 -16.41 24.71 -7.71
C GLU A 66 -14.93 25.04 -7.45
N THR A 67 -14.45 24.75 -6.24
CA THR A 67 -13.03 24.91 -5.83
C THR A 67 -12.07 24.08 -6.67
N HIS A 68 -12.53 22.97 -7.26
CA HIS A 68 -11.71 22.11 -8.11
C HIS A 68 -11.44 22.71 -9.50
N LEU A 69 -12.22 23.71 -9.94
CA LEU A 69 -11.98 24.40 -11.22
C LEU A 69 -10.65 25.17 -11.21
N ALA A 70 -10.22 25.66 -10.05
CA ALA A 70 -8.94 26.35 -9.89
C ALA A 70 -7.71 25.43 -10.06
N LYS A 71 -7.90 24.11 -9.96
CA LYS A 71 -6.84 23.09 -10.10
C LYS A 71 -6.59 22.66 -11.57
N ASN A 72 -7.25 23.34 -12.51
CA ASN A 72 -7.10 23.04 -13.93
C ASN A 72 -5.64 23.28 -14.39
N GLY A 73 -5.00 22.26 -14.94
CA GLY A 73 -3.60 22.34 -15.38
C GLY A 73 -2.58 21.73 -14.42
N THR A 74 -2.97 21.32 -13.20
CA THR A 74 -2.07 20.56 -12.32
C THR A 74 -1.83 19.16 -12.92
N PRO A 75 -0.55 18.75 -13.14
CA PRO A 75 -0.25 17.46 -13.72
C PRO A 75 -0.65 16.32 -12.79
N THR A 76 -1.11 15.21 -13.36
CA THR A 76 -1.33 13.92 -12.68
C THR A 76 -0.18 12.95 -12.94
N MET A 77 -0.28 11.71 -12.47
CA MET A 77 0.76 10.66 -12.56
C MET A 77 2.01 10.93 -11.70
N GLY A 78 1.92 11.77 -10.69
CA GLY A 78 3.01 11.98 -9.71
C GLY A 78 3.42 10.72 -8.94
N GLY A 79 2.57 9.69 -8.93
CA GLY A 79 2.88 8.37 -8.41
C GLY A 79 4.14 7.74 -9.02
N VAL A 80 4.52 8.11 -10.24
CA VAL A 80 5.78 7.67 -10.86
C VAL A 80 6.99 8.11 -10.02
N LEU A 81 6.98 9.34 -9.49
CA LEU A 81 8.04 9.83 -8.61
C LEU A 81 8.14 8.98 -7.34
N ILE A 82 7.00 8.65 -6.74
CA ILE A 82 6.93 7.80 -5.54
C ILE A 82 7.53 6.43 -5.85
N LEU A 83 7.07 5.78 -6.91
CA LEU A 83 7.50 4.43 -7.28
C LEU A 83 8.99 4.37 -7.61
N LEU A 84 9.54 5.34 -8.34
CA LEU A 84 10.97 5.42 -8.63
C LEU A 84 11.78 5.58 -7.33
N SER A 85 11.36 6.45 -6.42
CA SER A 85 12.03 6.66 -5.15
C SER A 85 12.02 5.40 -4.28
N ILE A 86 10.88 4.70 -4.22
CA ILE A 86 10.75 3.40 -3.51
C ILE A 86 11.66 2.35 -4.16
N ALA A 87 11.62 2.21 -5.51
CA ALA A 87 12.39 1.20 -6.22
C ALA A 87 13.87 1.33 -5.95
N ILE A 88 14.44 2.52 -6.24
CA ILE A 88 15.86 2.77 -6.10
C ILE A 88 16.31 2.59 -4.64
N SER A 89 15.59 3.20 -3.71
CA SER A 89 15.92 3.10 -2.30
C SER A 89 15.83 1.67 -1.78
N THR A 90 14.75 0.96 -2.08
CA THR A 90 14.58 -0.43 -1.64
C THR A 90 15.69 -1.31 -2.21
N LEU A 91 15.97 -1.26 -3.54
CA LEU A 91 17.01 -2.07 -4.17
C LEU A 91 18.42 -1.80 -3.61
N LEU A 92 18.71 -0.59 -3.18
CA LEU A 92 19.99 -0.27 -2.56
C LEU A 92 20.14 -0.90 -1.18
N TRP A 93 19.10 -0.83 -0.33
CA TRP A 93 19.23 -1.10 1.10
C TRP A 93 18.75 -2.47 1.55
N PHE A 94 17.84 -3.17 0.82
CA PHE A 94 17.32 -4.46 1.27
C PHE A 94 18.25 -5.63 0.92
N ASP A 95 18.03 -6.76 1.57
CA ASP A 95 18.68 -8.01 1.24
C ASP A 95 18.03 -8.62 -0.01
N LEU A 96 18.77 -8.65 -1.12
CA LEU A 96 18.29 -9.13 -2.43
C LEU A 96 17.84 -10.59 -2.42
N SER A 97 18.24 -11.39 -1.43
CA SER A 97 17.79 -12.77 -1.26
C SER A 97 16.39 -12.89 -0.64
N ASN A 98 15.83 -11.78 -0.12
CA ASN A 98 14.58 -11.79 0.61
C ASN A 98 13.36 -11.82 -0.31
N ARG A 99 12.60 -12.93 -0.27
CA ARG A 99 11.41 -13.14 -1.11
C ARG A 99 10.25 -12.20 -0.79
N PHE A 100 10.08 -11.80 0.48
CA PHE A 100 8.95 -10.96 0.88
C PHE A 100 9.04 -9.55 0.32
N VAL A 101 10.25 -8.98 0.25
CA VAL A 101 10.44 -7.67 -0.37
C VAL A 101 10.16 -7.75 -1.87
N TRP A 102 10.62 -8.82 -2.54
CA TRP A 102 10.35 -9.00 -3.96
C TRP A 102 8.85 -9.12 -4.27
N ILE A 103 8.08 -9.90 -3.50
CA ILE A 103 6.64 -10.02 -3.77
C ILE A 103 5.92 -8.68 -3.54
N VAL A 104 6.28 -7.92 -2.48
CA VAL A 104 5.71 -6.59 -2.26
C VAL A 104 6.07 -5.66 -3.41
N MET A 105 7.31 -5.66 -3.90
CA MET A 105 7.70 -4.87 -5.06
C MET A 105 6.91 -5.27 -6.31
N VAL A 106 6.81 -6.57 -6.63
CA VAL A 106 6.06 -7.05 -7.80
C VAL A 106 4.60 -6.62 -7.74
N VAL A 107 3.95 -6.75 -6.59
CA VAL A 107 2.56 -6.28 -6.43
C VAL A 107 2.49 -4.76 -6.59
N THR A 108 3.36 -4.01 -5.91
CA THR A 108 3.37 -2.54 -5.96
C THR A 108 3.53 -2.03 -7.40
N PHE A 109 4.53 -2.54 -8.13
CA PHE A 109 4.78 -2.13 -9.52
C PHE A 109 3.72 -2.67 -10.48
N GLY A 110 3.18 -3.86 -10.24
CA GLY A 110 2.09 -4.41 -11.04
C GLY A 110 0.81 -3.56 -10.94
N PHE A 111 0.43 -3.18 -9.73
CA PHE A 111 -0.70 -2.27 -9.54
C PHE A 111 -0.40 -0.85 -10.05
N GLY A 112 0.85 -0.39 -9.89
CA GLY A 112 1.32 0.87 -10.48
C GLY A 112 1.25 0.87 -12.00
N ALA A 113 1.58 -0.23 -12.66
CA ALA A 113 1.47 -0.38 -14.12
C ALA A 113 0.02 -0.32 -14.59
N ILE A 114 -0.91 -0.94 -13.85
CA ILE A 114 -2.35 -0.82 -14.13
C ILE A 114 -2.79 0.65 -14.05
N GLY A 115 -2.40 1.34 -12.96
CA GLY A 115 -2.69 2.77 -12.79
C GLY A 115 -2.06 3.63 -13.88
N TRP A 116 -0.82 3.31 -14.28
CA TRP A 116 -0.14 4.02 -15.36
C TRP A 116 -0.87 3.89 -16.70
N VAL A 117 -1.34 2.68 -17.06
CA VAL A 117 -2.12 2.47 -18.28
C VAL A 117 -3.45 3.22 -18.23
N ASP A 118 -4.11 3.25 -17.06
CA ASP A 118 -5.36 3.98 -16.86
C ASP A 118 -5.17 5.48 -17.04
N ASP A 119 -4.21 6.08 -16.34
CA ASP A 119 -3.90 7.50 -16.42
C ASP A 119 -3.39 7.90 -17.82
N TRP A 120 -2.57 7.06 -18.44
CA TRP A 120 -2.07 7.26 -19.81
C TRP A 120 -3.21 7.33 -20.84
N ARG A 121 -4.20 6.42 -20.75
CA ARG A 121 -5.37 6.46 -21.63
C ARG A 121 -6.17 7.73 -21.45
N LYS A 122 -6.40 8.17 -20.20
CA LYS A 122 -7.13 9.40 -19.88
C LYS A 122 -6.47 10.65 -20.48
N VAL A 123 -5.16 10.72 -20.38
CA VAL A 123 -4.39 11.91 -20.70
C VAL A 123 -3.94 11.97 -22.16
N VAL A 124 -3.26 10.91 -22.63
CA VAL A 124 -2.64 10.89 -23.96
C VAL A 124 -3.65 10.56 -25.04
N ARG A 125 -4.53 9.60 -24.79
CA ARG A 125 -5.61 9.25 -25.72
C ARG A 125 -6.84 10.13 -25.58
N LYS A 126 -6.86 11.04 -24.58
CA LYS A 126 -8.00 11.92 -24.26
C LYS A 126 -9.31 11.13 -24.08
N ASP A 127 -9.20 9.89 -23.60
CA ASP A 127 -10.33 9.04 -23.26
C ASP A 127 -10.75 9.30 -21.81
N PRO A 128 -11.87 10.00 -21.54
CA PRO A 128 -12.27 10.36 -20.17
C PRO A 128 -12.56 9.16 -19.28
N GLU A 129 -12.86 8.00 -19.87
CA GLU A 129 -13.17 6.78 -19.14
C GLU A 129 -11.88 6.02 -18.75
N GLY A 130 -10.78 6.21 -19.48
CA GLY A 130 -9.51 5.53 -19.23
C GLY A 130 -9.60 4.02 -19.47
N MET A 131 -9.16 3.23 -18.50
CA MET A 131 -9.30 1.78 -18.51
C MET A 131 -10.72 1.38 -18.07
N ARG A 132 -11.39 0.55 -18.83
CA ARG A 132 -12.71 0.03 -18.43
C ARG A 132 -12.65 -0.65 -17.07
N SER A 133 -13.64 -0.40 -16.20
CA SER A 133 -13.64 -0.95 -14.83
C SER A 133 -13.46 -2.47 -14.78
N ARG A 134 -14.03 -3.22 -15.75
CA ARG A 134 -13.87 -4.67 -15.83
C ARG A 134 -12.43 -5.09 -16.16
N GLU A 135 -11.77 -4.37 -17.08
CA GLU A 135 -10.38 -4.61 -17.47
C GLU A 135 -9.43 -4.31 -16.29
N LYS A 136 -9.63 -3.17 -15.62
CA LYS A 136 -8.87 -2.77 -14.43
C LYS A 136 -8.99 -3.82 -13.33
N TYR A 137 -10.22 -4.24 -13.03
CA TYR A 137 -10.50 -5.24 -12.01
C TYR A 137 -9.93 -6.62 -12.35
N PHE A 138 -9.95 -7.00 -13.63
CA PHE A 138 -9.35 -8.26 -14.10
C PHE A 138 -7.84 -8.33 -13.81
N TRP A 139 -7.09 -7.30 -14.19
CA TRP A 139 -5.65 -7.25 -13.96
C TRP A 139 -5.29 -7.17 -12.47
N GLN A 140 -6.03 -6.37 -11.71
CA GLN A 140 -5.88 -6.33 -10.24
C GLN A 140 -6.14 -7.71 -9.62
N SER A 141 -7.19 -8.40 -10.06
CA SER A 141 -7.54 -9.73 -9.57
C SER A 141 -6.48 -10.76 -9.92
N LEU A 142 -5.95 -10.72 -11.14
CA LEU A 142 -4.90 -11.63 -11.58
C LEU A 142 -3.65 -11.49 -10.68
N ILE A 143 -3.16 -10.25 -10.51
CA ILE A 143 -1.99 -10.00 -9.65
C ILE A 143 -2.30 -10.37 -8.19
N GLY A 144 -3.46 -9.98 -7.68
CA GLY A 144 -3.87 -10.27 -6.30
C GLY A 144 -3.98 -11.77 -6.01
N ILE A 145 -4.56 -12.56 -6.92
CA ILE A 145 -4.69 -14.02 -6.76
C ILE A 145 -3.32 -14.68 -6.83
N VAL A 146 -2.48 -14.33 -7.83
CA VAL A 146 -1.13 -14.90 -7.96
C VAL A 146 -0.30 -14.58 -6.71
N ALA A 147 -0.34 -13.34 -6.23
CA ALA A 147 0.33 -12.96 -4.99
C ALA A 147 -0.20 -13.75 -3.77
N SER A 148 -1.52 -13.89 -3.64
CA SER A 148 -2.14 -14.61 -2.51
C SER A 148 -1.77 -16.10 -2.51
N VAL A 149 -1.78 -16.75 -3.68
CA VAL A 149 -1.36 -18.15 -3.82
C VAL A 149 0.12 -18.31 -3.49
N TYR A 150 1.00 -17.42 -3.98
CA TYR A 150 2.41 -17.46 -3.63
C TYR A 150 2.64 -17.27 -2.12
N LEU A 151 1.91 -16.34 -1.49
CA LEU A 151 2.06 -16.04 -0.06
C LEU A 151 1.65 -17.21 0.84
N VAL A 152 0.67 -18.02 0.46
CA VAL A 152 0.30 -19.25 1.18
C VAL A 152 1.52 -20.12 1.44
N PHE A 153 2.31 -20.40 0.42
CA PHE A 153 3.51 -21.24 0.54
C PHE A 153 4.66 -20.48 1.21
N SER A 154 4.84 -19.20 0.83
CA SER A 154 5.95 -18.38 1.30
C SER A 154 5.93 -18.09 2.80
N ILE A 155 4.75 -17.89 3.40
CA ILE A 155 4.60 -17.62 4.85
C ILE A 155 4.76 -18.94 5.65
N SER A 156 4.43 -20.08 5.05
CA SER A 156 4.45 -21.39 5.73
C SER A 156 5.85 -21.95 5.92
N GLU A 157 6.83 -21.52 5.11
CA GLU A 157 8.18 -22.06 5.11
C GLU A 157 9.26 -20.99 5.30
N ASN A 158 10.38 -21.40 5.93
CA ASN A 158 11.45 -20.48 6.29
C ASN A 158 12.49 -20.28 5.18
N SER A 159 12.62 -21.20 4.22
CA SER A 159 13.60 -21.12 3.14
C SER A 159 12.94 -21.14 1.76
N ASN A 160 13.57 -20.49 0.76
CA ASN A 160 13.07 -20.46 -0.61
C ASN A 160 12.99 -21.86 -1.24
N GLN A 161 13.94 -22.73 -0.93
CA GLN A 161 13.94 -24.12 -1.42
C GLN A 161 12.73 -24.87 -0.91
N ARG A 162 12.43 -24.81 0.39
CA ARG A 162 11.27 -25.46 1.00
C ARG A 162 9.94 -24.92 0.51
N VAL A 163 9.87 -23.62 0.19
CA VAL A 163 8.68 -23.02 -0.44
C VAL A 163 8.42 -23.67 -1.79
N PHE A 164 9.46 -23.87 -2.61
CA PHE A 164 9.33 -24.53 -3.90
C PHE A 164 8.96 -26.02 -3.75
N GLU A 165 9.59 -26.75 -2.84
CA GLU A 165 9.26 -28.15 -2.54
C GLU A 165 7.81 -28.30 -2.09
N LEU A 166 7.32 -27.43 -1.21
CA LEU A 166 5.93 -27.42 -0.75
C LEU A 166 4.95 -27.14 -1.90
N PHE A 167 5.28 -26.19 -2.78
CA PHE A 167 4.48 -25.93 -3.96
C PHE A 167 4.43 -27.12 -4.91
N MET A 168 5.58 -27.76 -5.18
CA MET A 168 5.65 -28.95 -6.03
C MET A 168 4.90 -30.14 -5.45
N SER A 169 4.98 -30.37 -4.13
CA SER A 169 4.20 -31.42 -3.46
C SER A 169 2.70 -31.16 -3.57
N TRP A 170 2.27 -29.91 -3.47
CA TRP A 170 0.87 -29.52 -3.66
C TRP A 170 0.37 -29.81 -5.09
N VAL A 171 1.18 -29.50 -6.10
CA VAL A 171 0.84 -29.80 -7.49
C VAL A 171 0.79 -31.32 -7.72
N GLN A 172 1.77 -32.08 -7.19
CA GLN A 172 1.84 -33.55 -7.33
C GLN A 172 0.71 -34.28 -6.60
N SER A 173 0.19 -33.71 -5.50
CA SER A 173 -0.94 -34.27 -4.76
C SER A 173 -2.30 -34.06 -5.46
N GLY A 174 -2.32 -33.42 -6.64
CA GLY A 174 -3.57 -33.07 -7.32
C GLY A 174 -4.28 -31.86 -6.71
N PHE A 175 -3.52 -30.89 -6.20
CA PHE A 175 -4.02 -29.67 -5.54
C PHE A 175 -4.79 -29.93 -4.26
N ASP A 176 -4.26 -30.82 -3.42
CA ASP A 176 -4.87 -31.15 -2.13
C ASP A 176 -4.89 -29.93 -1.19
N MET A 177 -6.10 -29.49 -0.83
CA MET A 177 -6.33 -28.33 0.03
C MET A 177 -6.06 -28.60 1.51
N SER A 178 -5.79 -29.87 1.88
CA SER A 178 -5.40 -30.25 3.22
C SER A 178 -3.90 -30.00 3.49
N LEU A 179 -3.09 -29.82 2.45
CA LEU A 179 -1.69 -29.46 2.58
C LEU A 179 -1.56 -28.07 3.21
N PRO A 180 -0.86 -27.95 4.35
CA PRO A 180 -1.03 -26.80 5.21
C PRO A 180 -0.25 -25.60 4.73
N PRO A 181 -0.82 -24.47 4.69
CA PRO A 181 -0.15 -23.38 5.35
C PRO A 181 -0.75 -23.16 6.73
N LYS A 182 0.10 -22.87 7.71
CA LYS A 182 -0.32 -22.37 9.03
C LYS A 182 -0.92 -20.97 8.89
N ALA A 183 -2.03 -20.88 8.15
CA ALA A 183 -2.68 -19.63 7.79
C ALA A 183 -3.90 -19.43 8.69
N GLY A 184 -3.69 -18.99 9.91
CA GLY A 184 -4.78 -18.56 10.79
C GLY A 184 -4.95 -17.04 10.78
N LEU A 185 -6.17 -16.52 10.79
CA LEU A 185 -6.45 -15.10 10.96
C LEU A 185 -6.18 -14.71 12.42
N GLN A 186 -5.32 -13.72 12.62
CA GLN A 186 -5.02 -13.17 13.93
C GLN A 186 -6.10 -12.17 14.33
N VAL A 187 -6.72 -12.38 15.49
CA VAL A 187 -7.71 -11.43 16.03
C VAL A 187 -7.00 -10.47 16.98
N PRO A 188 -6.99 -9.16 16.68
CA PRO A 188 -6.36 -8.17 17.56
C PRO A 188 -7.05 -8.18 18.93
N PHE A 189 -6.28 -7.84 19.99
CA PHE A 189 -6.68 -7.84 21.40
C PHE A 189 -6.95 -9.22 22.04
N PHE A 190 -7.06 -10.31 21.28
CA PHE A 190 -7.31 -11.66 21.80
C PHE A 190 -6.15 -12.59 21.47
N LYS A 191 -5.30 -12.87 22.47
CA LYS A 191 -4.03 -13.62 22.31
C LYS A 191 -4.19 -15.04 21.77
N GLU A 192 -5.25 -15.71 22.19
CA GLU A 192 -5.44 -17.14 21.95
C GLU A 192 -6.37 -17.42 20.75
N ILE A 193 -6.99 -16.35 20.19
CA ILE A 193 -7.94 -16.52 19.11
C ILE A 193 -7.23 -16.37 17.77
N THR A 194 -6.89 -17.52 17.19
CA THR A 194 -6.45 -17.65 15.81
C THR A 194 -7.51 -18.44 15.05
N TYR A 195 -8.19 -17.82 14.11
CA TYR A 195 -9.19 -18.52 13.31
C TYR A 195 -8.53 -19.25 12.14
N PRO A 196 -8.65 -20.59 12.06
CA PRO A 196 -8.03 -21.38 10.98
C PRO A 196 -8.80 -21.13 9.67
N LEU A 197 -8.15 -20.45 8.72
CA LEU A 197 -8.75 -20.14 7.42
C LEU A 197 -8.65 -21.30 6.43
N GLY A 198 -7.68 -22.19 6.60
CA GLY A 198 -7.26 -23.13 5.57
C GLY A 198 -6.65 -22.39 4.36
N MET A 199 -6.25 -23.15 3.35
CA MET A 199 -5.64 -22.58 2.14
C MET A 199 -6.59 -21.66 1.38
N LEU A 200 -7.80 -22.14 1.09
CA LEU A 200 -8.78 -21.38 0.30
C LEU A 200 -9.20 -20.08 1.00
N GLY A 201 -9.51 -20.18 2.31
CA GLY A 201 -9.88 -19.00 3.10
C GLY A 201 -8.76 -17.97 3.18
N PHE A 202 -7.50 -18.42 3.31
CA PHE A 202 -6.34 -17.53 3.27
C PHE A 202 -6.22 -16.82 1.91
N VAL A 203 -6.31 -17.55 0.79
CA VAL A 203 -6.20 -16.96 -0.55
C VAL A 203 -7.31 -15.93 -0.79
N ILE A 204 -8.55 -16.26 -0.42
CA ILE A 204 -9.69 -15.34 -0.56
C ILE A 204 -9.48 -14.08 0.29
N LEU A 205 -9.12 -14.25 1.57
CA LEU A 205 -8.89 -13.10 2.45
C LEU A 205 -7.74 -12.24 1.97
N SER A 206 -6.60 -12.83 1.61
CA SER A 206 -5.43 -12.13 1.11
C SER A 206 -5.74 -11.35 -0.17
N TYR A 207 -6.45 -11.98 -1.10
CA TYR A 207 -6.94 -11.33 -2.32
C TYR A 207 -7.81 -10.11 -2.00
N LEU A 208 -8.80 -10.28 -1.12
CA LEU A 208 -9.69 -9.19 -0.72
C LEU A 208 -8.94 -8.04 -0.04
N VAL A 209 -7.96 -8.36 0.80
CA VAL A 209 -7.12 -7.36 1.48
C VAL A 209 -6.24 -6.61 0.49
N ILE A 210 -5.54 -7.31 -0.42
CA ILE A 210 -4.64 -6.68 -1.40
C ILE A 210 -5.42 -5.80 -2.38
N VAL A 211 -6.44 -6.36 -3.03
CA VAL A 211 -7.23 -5.63 -4.05
C VAL A 211 -8.12 -4.58 -3.39
N GLY A 212 -8.70 -4.90 -2.22
CA GLY A 212 -9.51 -3.97 -1.46
C GLY A 212 -8.74 -2.75 -0.98
N SER A 213 -7.55 -2.93 -0.40
CA SER A 213 -6.67 -1.83 0.02
C SER A 213 -6.24 -0.96 -1.15
N SER A 214 -5.89 -1.57 -2.28
CA SER A 214 -5.52 -0.84 -3.50
C SER A 214 -6.63 0.10 -3.96
N ASN A 215 -7.86 -0.40 -4.05
CA ASN A 215 -8.98 0.42 -4.49
C ASN A 215 -9.43 1.42 -3.41
N ALA A 216 -9.31 1.08 -2.12
CA ALA A 216 -9.68 1.99 -1.03
C ALA A 216 -8.76 3.21 -0.96
N VAL A 217 -7.43 3.02 -1.11
CA VAL A 217 -6.47 4.13 -1.22
C VAL A 217 -6.76 4.99 -2.45
N ASN A 218 -7.07 4.35 -3.59
CA ASN A 218 -7.41 5.08 -4.83
C ASN A 218 -8.68 5.93 -4.67
N LEU A 219 -9.71 5.42 -4.01
CA LEU A 219 -10.94 6.20 -3.73
C LEU A 219 -10.69 7.37 -2.77
N THR A 220 -9.68 7.27 -1.92
CA THR A 220 -9.31 8.32 -0.94
C THR A 220 -8.47 9.44 -1.58
N ASP A 221 -7.83 9.20 -2.73
CA ASP A 221 -6.98 10.18 -3.42
C ASP A 221 -7.81 11.23 -4.19
N GLY A 222 -8.66 11.95 -3.46
CA GLY A 222 -9.57 12.97 -4.04
C GLY A 222 -9.23 14.42 -3.69
N LEU A 223 -8.38 14.67 -2.68
CA LEU A 223 -7.97 16.01 -2.23
C LEU A 223 -6.45 16.07 -2.06
N ASP A 224 -5.90 17.30 -2.14
CA ASP A 224 -4.47 17.57 -2.03
C ASP A 224 -3.88 17.05 -0.72
N GLY A 225 -2.97 16.08 -0.79
CA GLY A 225 -2.31 15.47 0.36
C GLY A 225 -3.17 14.47 1.16
N LEU A 226 -4.43 14.25 0.80
CA LEU A 226 -5.36 13.46 1.61
C LEU A 226 -4.91 12.00 1.75
N ALA A 227 -4.58 11.32 0.67
CA ALA A 227 -4.27 9.89 0.68
C ALA A 227 -2.84 9.59 1.12
N ILE A 228 -1.87 10.42 0.73
CA ILE A 228 -0.46 10.10 0.92
C ILE A 228 -0.03 10.06 2.39
N MET A 229 -0.49 10.98 3.23
CA MET A 229 -0.12 10.98 4.66
C MET A 229 -0.70 9.78 5.42
N PRO A 230 -1.97 9.39 5.28
CA PRO A 230 -2.48 8.12 5.78
C PRO A 230 -1.68 6.90 5.32
N VAL A 231 -1.24 6.85 4.06
CA VAL A 231 -0.36 5.77 3.55
C VAL A 231 0.97 5.75 4.31
N ILE A 232 1.60 6.90 4.53
CA ILE A 232 2.85 7.01 5.30
C ILE A 232 2.66 6.48 6.73
N LEU A 233 1.60 6.92 7.40
CA LEU A 233 1.32 6.54 8.80
C LEU A 233 1.05 5.03 8.92
N VAL A 234 0.14 4.50 8.11
CA VAL A 234 -0.22 3.06 8.11
C VAL A 234 0.97 2.20 7.68
N GLY A 235 1.70 2.60 6.65
CA GLY A 235 2.89 1.90 6.18
C GLY A 235 4.02 1.88 7.22
N SER A 236 4.24 2.99 7.92
CA SER A 236 5.20 3.06 9.03
C SER A 236 4.80 2.15 10.19
N ALA A 237 3.52 2.11 10.56
CA ALA A 237 3.01 1.21 11.58
C ALA A 237 3.16 -0.26 11.18
N LEU A 238 2.84 -0.62 9.92
CA LEU A 238 3.09 -1.96 9.39
C LEU A 238 4.58 -2.32 9.37
N GLY A 239 5.47 -1.34 9.15
CA GLY A 239 6.92 -1.52 9.28
C GLY A 239 7.34 -1.95 10.69
N VAL A 240 6.71 -1.38 11.73
CA VAL A 240 6.93 -1.83 13.11
C VAL A 240 6.47 -3.28 13.30
N PHE A 241 5.28 -3.65 12.80
CA PHE A 241 4.81 -5.04 12.82
C PHE A 241 5.77 -5.97 12.08
N ALA A 242 6.28 -5.56 10.92
CA ALA A 242 7.23 -6.34 10.14
C ALA A 242 8.54 -6.59 10.93
N TYR A 243 9.07 -5.56 11.58
CA TYR A 243 10.25 -5.68 12.42
C TYR A 243 10.05 -6.66 13.57
N VAL A 244 8.91 -6.56 14.24
CA VAL A 244 8.59 -7.38 15.41
C VAL A 244 8.33 -8.83 15.02
N THR A 245 7.53 -9.10 13.99
CA THR A 245 7.20 -10.46 13.52
C THR A 245 8.40 -11.14 12.87
N GLY A 246 9.32 -10.38 12.28
CA GLY A 246 10.57 -10.88 11.72
C GLY A 246 11.65 -11.21 12.76
N ASN A 247 11.48 -10.77 14.02
CA ASN A 247 12.43 -11.00 15.10
C ASN A 247 11.91 -12.05 16.07
N THR A 248 12.62 -13.16 16.20
CA THR A 248 12.21 -14.32 17.02
C THR A 248 11.99 -13.95 18.49
N VAL A 249 12.81 -13.07 19.07
CA VAL A 249 12.70 -12.66 20.47
C VAL A 249 11.44 -11.81 20.68
N PHE A 250 11.26 -10.79 19.85
CA PHE A 250 10.09 -9.90 19.94
C PHE A 250 8.78 -10.62 19.60
N ALA A 251 8.77 -11.45 18.55
CA ALA A 251 7.60 -12.25 18.17
C ALA A 251 7.16 -13.15 19.32
N LYS A 252 8.09 -13.88 19.94
CA LYS A 252 7.81 -14.73 21.10
C LYS A 252 7.31 -13.92 22.30
N TYR A 253 7.96 -12.80 22.63
CA TYR A 253 7.57 -11.96 23.76
C TYR A 253 6.17 -11.34 23.59
N LEU A 254 5.82 -10.95 22.37
CA LEU A 254 4.53 -10.32 22.03
C LEU A 254 3.46 -11.34 21.59
N LEU A 255 3.77 -12.63 21.60
CA LEU A 255 2.87 -13.71 21.17
C LEU A 255 2.36 -13.53 19.73
N LEU A 256 3.24 -13.04 18.86
CA LEU A 256 3.01 -12.92 17.44
C LEU A 256 3.59 -14.10 16.67
N PRO A 257 3.03 -14.42 15.49
CA PRO A 257 3.67 -15.42 14.62
C PRO A 257 5.06 -14.93 14.19
N ASN A 258 6.08 -15.78 14.40
CA ASN A 258 7.41 -15.48 13.88
C ASN A 258 7.49 -15.84 12.39
N ILE A 259 7.71 -14.82 11.55
CA ILE A 259 7.80 -14.94 10.08
C ILE A 259 9.22 -14.55 9.69
N VAL A 260 10.05 -15.56 9.52
CA VAL A 260 11.48 -15.37 9.21
C VAL A 260 11.65 -14.61 7.89
N GLY A 261 12.35 -13.49 7.94
CA GLY A 261 12.57 -12.61 6.79
C GLY A 261 11.58 -11.46 6.66
N ALA A 262 10.44 -11.46 7.38
CA ALA A 262 9.48 -10.35 7.32
C ALA A 262 10.08 -9.02 7.81
N GLY A 263 11.11 -9.05 8.66
CA GLY A 263 11.80 -7.85 9.14
C GLY A 263 12.34 -6.95 8.03
N GLU A 264 12.77 -7.52 6.90
CA GLU A 264 13.27 -6.75 5.74
C GLU A 264 12.20 -5.82 5.13
N LEU A 265 10.92 -6.10 5.34
CA LEU A 265 9.83 -5.22 4.93
C LEU A 265 9.86 -3.86 5.62
N LEU A 266 10.52 -3.74 6.79
CA LEU A 266 10.76 -2.44 7.42
C LEU A 266 11.50 -1.50 6.48
N ILE A 267 12.46 -2.01 5.68
CA ILE A 267 13.21 -1.20 4.72
C ILE A 267 12.28 -0.68 3.62
N PHE A 268 11.42 -1.54 3.08
CA PHE A 268 10.42 -1.13 2.08
C PHE A 268 9.43 -0.11 2.65
N CYS A 269 8.91 -0.34 3.86
CA CYS A 269 8.00 0.61 4.56
C CYS A 269 8.69 1.97 4.79
N SER A 270 9.96 1.96 5.18
CA SER A 270 10.76 3.17 5.38
C SER A 270 11.01 3.91 4.08
N ALA A 271 11.33 3.19 2.99
CA ALA A 271 11.46 3.78 1.66
C ALA A 271 10.13 4.39 1.18
N MET A 272 9.01 3.70 1.44
CA MET A 272 7.67 4.20 1.13
C MET A 272 7.34 5.46 1.94
N ALA A 273 7.71 5.51 3.22
CA ALA A 273 7.52 6.70 4.05
C ALA A 273 8.36 7.89 3.54
N GLY A 274 9.65 7.66 3.22
CA GLY A 274 10.52 8.69 2.67
C GLY A 274 10.04 9.22 1.31
N ALA A 275 9.66 8.33 0.40
CA ALA A 275 9.11 8.69 -0.91
C ALA A 275 7.77 9.42 -0.78
N GLY A 276 6.92 8.98 0.15
CA GLY A 276 5.64 9.63 0.45
C GLY A 276 5.81 11.04 0.99
N LEU A 277 6.75 11.26 1.92
CA LEU A 277 7.09 12.60 2.43
C LEU A 277 7.63 13.51 1.34
N ALA A 278 8.50 12.99 0.46
CA ALA A 278 9.00 13.74 -0.68
C ALA A 278 7.86 14.13 -1.64
N PHE A 279 6.94 13.21 -1.90
CA PHE A 279 5.77 13.50 -2.73
C PHE A 279 4.84 14.52 -2.06
N LEU A 280 4.59 14.40 -0.75
CA LEU A 280 3.76 15.33 0.02
C LEU A 280 4.30 16.76 -0.04
N TRP A 281 5.62 16.94 -0.15
CA TRP A 281 6.24 18.26 -0.35
C TRP A 281 5.68 19.01 -1.56
N PHE A 282 5.34 18.30 -2.63
CA PHE A 282 4.76 18.86 -3.85
C PHE A 282 3.25 18.71 -3.95
N ASN A 283 2.65 17.79 -3.18
CA ASN A 283 1.22 17.49 -3.22
C ASN A 283 0.42 18.16 -2.10
N ALA A 284 1.10 18.80 -1.10
CA ALA A 284 0.41 19.59 -0.09
C ALA A 284 -0.33 20.78 -0.73
N HIS A 285 -1.48 21.13 -0.17
CA HIS A 285 -2.33 22.19 -0.70
C HIS A 285 -1.65 23.57 -0.74
N PRO A 286 -1.64 24.30 -1.87
CA PRO A 286 -2.17 23.94 -3.20
C PRO A 286 -1.20 23.00 -3.96
N ALA A 287 -1.70 21.86 -4.42
CA ALA A 287 -0.88 20.82 -5.01
C ALA A 287 -0.23 21.24 -6.35
N GLN A 288 1.06 20.93 -6.50
CA GLN A 288 1.81 21.12 -7.75
C GLN A 288 1.72 19.89 -8.67
N VAL A 289 1.33 18.74 -8.12
CA VAL A 289 1.19 17.46 -8.83
C VAL A 289 0.21 16.56 -8.09
N PHE A 290 -0.63 15.83 -8.82
CA PHE A 290 -1.52 14.80 -8.27
C PHE A 290 -0.89 13.42 -8.39
N MET A 291 -1.19 12.55 -7.42
CA MET A 291 -0.65 11.18 -7.35
C MET A 291 -1.11 10.34 -8.53
N GLY A 292 -2.40 10.39 -8.84
CA GLY A 292 -3.04 9.60 -9.87
C GLY A 292 -3.18 8.12 -9.51
N ASP A 293 -3.82 7.37 -10.41
CA ASP A 293 -4.05 5.95 -10.24
C ASP A 293 -2.74 5.15 -10.14
N VAL A 294 -1.65 5.65 -10.75
CA VAL A 294 -0.29 5.07 -10.67
C VAL A 294 0.16 4.90 -9.23
N GLY A 295 0.09 5.96 -8.44
CA GLY A 295 0.56 5.94 -7.06
C GLY A 295 -0.46 5.31 -6.12
N ALA A 296 -1.71 5.70 -6.24
CA ALA A 296 -2.77 5.29 -5.32
C ALA A 296 -3.00 3.77 -5.31
N LEU A 297 -3.11 3.15 -6.49
CA LEU A 297 -3.28 1.69 -6.60
C LEU A 297 -2.05 0.94 -6.10
N ALA A 298 -0.85 1.41 -6.45
CA ALA A 298 0.41 0.80 -6.06
C ALA A 298 0.60 0.78 -4.55
N LEU A 299 0.43 1.93 -3.91
CA LEU A 299 0.62 2.08 -2.46
C LEU A 299 -0.42 1.29 -1.66
N GLY A 300 -1.69 1.31 -2.10
CA GLY A 300 -2.72 0.50 -1.46
C GLY A 300 -2.47 -1.00 -1.60
N GLY A 301 -2.01 -1.46 -2.79
CA GLY A 301 -1.60 -2.85 -3.02
C GLY A 301 -0.40 -3.26 -2.14
N ALA A 302 0.58 -2.35 -1.97
CA ALA A 302 1.71 -2.55 -1.08
C ALA A 302 1.26 -2.74 0.38
N LEU A 303 0.42 -1.84 0.91
CA LEU A 303 -0.10 -1.93 2.28
C LEU A 303 -0.84 -3.25 2.52
N GLY A 304 -1.71 -3.65 1.59
CA GLY A 304 -2.44 -4.92 1.68
C GLY A 304 -1.50 -6.12 1.69
N THR A 305 -0.50 -6.14 0.81
CA THR A 305 0.47 -7.24 0.71
C THR A 305 1.32 -7.35 1.97
N ILE A 306 1.82 -6.24 2.50
CA ILE A 306 2.59 -6.21 3.74
C ILE A 306 1.76 -6.74 4.92
N ALA A 307 0.51 -6.27 5.04
CA ALA A 307 -0.38 -6.71 6.12
C ALA A 307 -0.65 -8.22 6.09
N VAL A 308 -0.83 -8.81 4.90
CA VAL A 308 -0.98 -10.25 4.72
C VAL A 308 0.30 -10.99 5.14
N ILE A 309 1.48 -10.50 4.75
CA ILE A 309 2.76 -11.13 5.13
C ILE A 309 2.94 -11.13 6.64
N VAL A 310 2.68 -10.00 7.30
CA VAL A 310 2.86 -9.87 8.76
C VAL A 310 1.65 -10.36 9.57
N ARG A 311 0.62 -10.92 8.90
CA ARG A 311 -0.60 -11.47 9.51
C ARG A 311 -1.40 -10.44 10.31
N GLN A 312 -1.47 -9.22 9.82
CA GLN A 312 -2.16 -8.10 10.48
C GLN A 312 -3.28 -7.54 9.59
N GLU A 313 -4.08 -8.41 8.98
CA GLU A 313 -5.14 -8.05 8.03
C GLU A 313 -6.23 -7.20 8.71
N ILE A 314 -6.68 -7.62 9.91
CA ILE A 314 -7.69 -6.86 10.68
C ILE A 314 -7.08 -5.56 11.22
N VAL A 315 -5.83 -5.59 11.67
CA VAL A 315 -5.13 -4.39 12.16
C VAL A 315 -4.95 -3.38 11.03
N LEU A 316 -4.66 -3.83 9.79
CA LEU A 316 -4.67 -2.94 8.62
C LEU A 316 -6.02 -2.26 8.44
N ALA A 317 -7.14 -3.01 8.54
CA ALA A 317 -8.47 -2.42 8.41
C ALA A 317 -8.75 -1.38 9.51
N MET A 318 -8.22 -1.58 10.73
CA MET A 318 -8.31 -0.61 11.83
C MET A 318 -7.44 0.63 11.56
N MET A 319 -6.14 0.45 11.31
CA MET A 319 -5.22 1.56 11.07
C MET A 319 -5.59 2.36 9.82
N GLY A 320 -6.00 1.65 8.76
CA GLY A 320 -6.50 2.20 7.51
C GLY A 320 -7.98 2.56 7.53
N GLY A 321 -8.58 2.78 8.70
CA GLY A 321 -10.03 3.02 8.85
C GLY A 321 -10.56 4.16 7.99
N ILE A 322 -9.74 5.18 7.71
CA ILE A 322 -10.11 6.25 6.76
C ILE A 322 -10.33 5.66 5.36
N PHE A 323 -9.42 4.83 4.85
CA PHE A 323 -9.58 4.17 3.56
C PHE A 323 -10.82 3.28 3.52
N VAL A 324 -11.07 2.55 4.62
CA VAL A 324 -12.25 1.67 4.76
C VAL A 324 -13.54 2.49 4.71
N VAL A 325 -13.63 3.58 5.48
CA VAL A 325 -14.83 4.42 5.53
C VAL A 325 -15.08 5.14 4.21
N GLU A 326 -14.04 5.63 3.54
CA GLU A 326 -14.13 6.19 2.20
C GLU A 326 -14.70 5.20 1.19
N ALA A 327 -14.15 3.97 1.13
CA ALA A 327 -14.64 2.93 0.25
C ALA A 327 -16.09 2.51 0.59
N LEU A 328 -16.39 2.32 1.88
CA LEU A 328 -17.73 1.98 2.33
C LEU A 328 -18.74 3.07 1.99
N SER A 329 -18.37 4.34 2.09
CA SER A 329 -19.25 5.47 1.72
C SER A 329 -19.70 5.41 0.26
N VAL A 330 -18.80 5.01 -0.65
CA VAL A 330 -19.11 4.82 -2.06
C VAL A 330 -20.01 3.61 -2.27
N ILE A 331 -19.67 2.47 -1.64
CA ILE A 331 -20.48 1.24 -1.74
C ILE A 331 -21.91 1.49 -1.25
N LEU A 332 -22.06 2.11 -0.09
CA LEU A 332 -23.37 2.42 0.50
C LEU A 332 -24.15 3.41 -0.38
N GLN A 333 -23.51 4.47 -0.86
CA GLN A 333 -24.15 5.46 -1.74
C GLN A 333 -24.68 4.82 -3.03
N VAL A 334 -23.83 4.03 -3.71
CA VAL A 334 -24.21 3.40 -4.98
C VAL A 334 -25.28 2.34 -4.77
N SER A 335 -25.17 1.53 -3.72
CA SER A 335 -26.15 0.49 -3.40
C SER A 335 -27.51 1.08 -3.05
N TRP A 336 -27.53 2.13 -2.21
CA TRP A 336 -28.74 2.85 -1.83
C TRP A 336 -29.39 3.54 -3.03
N PHE A 337 -28.59 4.18 -3.88
CA PHE A 337 -29.12 4.84 -5.08
C PHE A 337 -29.76 3.83 -6.05
N LYS A 338 -29.11 2.68 -6.28
CA LYS A 338 -29.67 1.61 -7.11
C LYS A 338 -30.94 1.00 -6.51
N TYR A 339 -30.93 0.74 -5.20
CA TYR A 339 -32.08 0.20 -4.48
C TYR A 339 -33.29 1.15 -4.57
N THR A 340 -33.10 2.44 -4.24
CA THR A 340 -34.18 3.42 -4.29
C THR A 340 -34.69 3.68 -5.70
N LYS A 341 -33.79 3.70 -6.71
CA LYS A 341 -34.19 3.80 -8.12
C LYS A 341 -35.06 2.61 -8.53
N ARG A 342 -34.71 1.39 -8.10
CA ARG A 342 -35.51 0.18 -8.41
C ARG A 342 -36.86 0.19 -7.69
N LYS A 343 -36.92 0.64 -6.43
CA LYS A 343 -38.12 0.59 -5.60
C LYS A 343 -39.07 1.75 -5.85
N TYR A 344 -38.57 2.98 -6.09
CA TYR A 344 -39.36 4.20 -6.16
C TYR A 344 -39.28 4.89 -7.54
N GLY A 345 -38.64 4.30 -8.55
CA GLY A 345 -38.46 4.88 -9.87
C GLY A 345 -37.40 6.00 -9.93
N GLN A 346 -37.03 6.58 -8.78
CA GLN A 346 -36.04 7.66 -8.67
C GLN A 346 -34.94 7.28 -7.68
N GLY A 347 -33.68 7.49 -8.07
CA GLY A 347 -32.53 7.26 -7.20
C GLY A 347 -32.41 8.38 -6.16
N ARG A 348 -32.31 7.99 -4.87
CA ARG A 348 -32.09 8.91 -3.74
C ARG A 348 -30.66 8.80 -3.25
N ARG A 349 -30.03 9.94 -2.92
CA ARG A 349 -28.69 9.97 -2.34
C ARG A 349 -28.78 9.80 -0.83
N LEU A 350 -27.84 9.01 -0.24
CA LEU A 350 -27.66 8.88 1.21
C LEU A 350 -26.79 10.03 1.74
N LEU A 351 -25.65 10.25 1.08
CA LEU A 351 -24.71 11.33 1.35
C LEU A 351 -24.88 12.43 0.30
N LYS A 352 -24.51 13.67 0.62
CA LYS A 352 -24.51 14.77 -0.35
C LYS A 352 -23.66 14.45 -1.58
N MET A 353 -22.52 13.80 -1.35
CA MET A 353 -21.62 13.23 -2.35
C MET A 353 -20.81 12.09 -1.73
N ALA A 354 -20.36 11.11 -2.50
CA ALA A 354 -19.40 10.10 -2.13
C ALA A 354 -18.20 10.18 -3.08
N PRO A 355 -16.96 9.89 -2.63
CA PRO A 355 -16.55 9.46 -1.28
C PRO A 355 -16.82 10.48 -0.16
N LEU A 356 -16.56 10.09 1.11
CA LEU A 356 -16.96 10.85 2.30
C LEU A 356 -16.30 12.24 2.39
N HIS A 357 -15.04 12.40 1.96
CA HIS A 357 -14.36 13.69 1.96
C HIS A 357 -15.16 14.75 1.16
N HIS A 358 -15.74 14.40 0.02
CA HIS A 358 -16.62 15.32 -0.75
C HIS A 358 -17.94 15.62 -0.03
N HIS A 359 -18.43 14.71 0.80
CA HIS A 359 -19.61 15.00 1.63
C HIS A 359 -19.31 16.12 2.63
N PHE A 360 -18.13 16.11 3.25
CA PHE A 360 -17.72 17.17 4.17
C PHE A 360 -17.48 18.51 3.46
N GLU A 361 -16.84 18.51 2.28
CA GLU A 361 -16.69 19.73 1.48
C GLU A 361 -18.06 20.34 1.12
N LYS A 362 -19.00 19.51 0.63
CA LYS A 362 -20.38 19.97 0.34
C LYS A 362 -21.19 20.32 1.60
N SER A 363 -20.66 19.99 2.78
CA SER A 363 -21.25 20.39 4.07
C SER A 363 -20.61 21.69 4.60
N GLY A 364 -19.68 22.31 3.85
CA GLY A 364 -19.09 23.61 4.16
C GLY A 364 -17.70 23.55 4.82
N TRP A 365 -17.09 22.36 4.94
CA TRP A 365 -15.71 22.28 5.43
C TRP A 365 -14.72 22.68 4.34
N LYS A 366 -13.67 23.41 4.74
CA LYS A 366 -12.57 23.71 3.83
C LYS A 366 -11.76 22.44 3.54
N GLU A 367 -11.23 22.30 2.33
CA GLU A 367 -10.41 21.16 1.91
C GLU A 367 -9.30 20.85 2.91
N THR A 368 -8.52 21.85 3.31
CA THR A 368 -7.43 21.71 4.28
C THR A 368 -7.91 21.19 5.64
N GLN A 369 -9.12 21.55 6.07
CA GLN A 369 -9.70 21.04 7.33
C GLN A 369 -10.07 19.57 7.22
N VAL A 370 -10.61 19.13 6.10
CA VAL A 370 -10.92 17.71 5.84
C VAL A 370 -9.62 16.91 5.88
N VAL A 371 -8.61 17.35 5.14
CA VAL A 371 -7.31 16.68 5.02
C VAL A 371 -6.62 16.51 6.37
N VAL A 372 -6.44 17.60 7.12
CA VAL A 372 -5.75 17.57 8.43
C VAL A 372 -6.52 16.72 9.44
N ARG A 373 -7.86 16.79 9.48
CA ARG A 373 -8.66 15.97 10.38
C ARG A 373 -8.55 14.49 10.06
N PHE A 374 -8.50 14.13 8.78
CA PHE A 374 -8.30 12.74 8.36
C PHE A 374 -6.91 12.21 8.73
N TRP A 375 -5.88 13.06 8.64
CA TRP A 375 -4.54 12.71 9.14
C TRP A 375 -4.53 12.43 10.64
N ILE A 376 -5.19 13.31 11.43
CA ILE A 376 -5.30 13.13 12.89
C ILE A 376 -6.03 11.83 13.22
N VAL A 377 -7.16 11.55 12.56
CA VAL A 377 -7.90 10.32 12.76
C VAL A 377 -7.05 9.10 12.39
N THR A 378 -6.35 9.13 11.26
CA THR A 378 -5.44 8.03 10.87
C THR A 378 -4.33 7.82 11.90
N MET A 379 -3.74 8.90 12.42
CA MET A 379 -2.72 8.80 13.47
C MET A 379 -3.27 8.12 14.72
N LEU A 380 -4.47 8.50 15.18
CA LEU A 380 -5.12 7.86 16.32
C LEU A 380 -5.40 6.37 16.05
N LEU A 381 -5.89 6.03 14.87
CA LEU A 381 -6.13 4.65 14.48
C LEU A 381 -4.83 3.82 14.40
N CYS A 382 -3.73 4.42 13.92
CA CYS A 382 -2.42 3.77 13.93
C CYS A 382 -1.91 3.54 15.36
N LEU A 383 -2.11 4.48 16.28
CA LEU A 383 -1.76 4.29 17.70
C LEU A 383 -2.59 3.17 18.34
N ILE A 384 -3.89 3.09 18.04
CA ILE A 384 -4.76 1.99 18.47
C ILE A 384 -4.27 0.67 17.87
N GLY A 385 -3.94 0.64 16.57
CA GLY A 385 -3.38 -0.54 15.93
C GLY A 385 -2.06 -1.00 16.56
N LEU A 386 -1.14 -0.08 16.82
CA LEU A 386 0.13 -0.38 17.49
C LEU A 386 -0.07 -0.85 18.94
N SER A 387 -1.08 -0.35 19.65
CA SER A 387 -1.38 -0.82 21.01
C SER A 387 -1.72 -2.31 21.07
N THR A 388 -2.23 -2.88 19.97
CA THR A 388 -2.51 -4.33 19.86
C THR A 388 -1.26 -5.18 20.01
N LEU A 389 -0.04 -4.64 19.80
CA LEU A 389 1.21 -5.36 20.02
C LEU A 389 1.36 -5.82 21.48
N LYS A 390 0.90 -5.03 22.43
CA LYS A 390 1.05 -5.31 23.87
C LYS A 390 -0.24 -5.77 24.54
N LEU A 391 -1.39 -5.33 24.05
CA LEU A 391 -2.71 -5.65 24.60
C LEU A 391 -3.27 -7.00 24.12
N ARG A 392 -2.38 -7.93 23.81
CA ARG A 392 -2.74 -9.31 23.42
C ARG A 392 -2.68 -10.23 24.61
#